data_581646f2b03a31f7955457d75aca9218
#
_entry.id   581646f2b03a31f7955457d75aca9218
#
_cell.length_a   1.000
_cell.length_b   1.000
_cell.length_c   1.000
_cell.angle_alpha   90.00
_cell.angle_beta   90.00
_cell.angle_gamma   90.00
#
_symmetry.space_group_name_H-M   'P 1'
#
loop_
_entity.id
_entity.type
_entity.pdbx_description
1 polymer ?
#
loop_
_entity_poly.entity_id
_entity_poly.type
_entity_poly.pdbx_seq_one_letter_code
_entity_poly.pdbx_strand_id
1 'polypeptide(L)'
;MSALRPPSPPSYGARRAPATIPPDRVTTAMGFDGYRIVQHRGVVRGIVVRSRSVVGTIGASIQTLFGGNITLYTELCERARQDAFDLMLRHGADVGANAIIAMHYDANEVAAGVTEVLAYGTAVVIEARP
;
A
#
# COMPACT_ATOMS: atom_id res chain seq x y z
N MET A 1 -6.01 -16.60 28.18
CA MET A 1 -5.41 -15.82 27.09
C MET A 1 -4.24 -16.56 26.53
N SER A 2 -4.34 -17.00 25.30
CA SER A 2 -3.18 -17.60 24.66
C SER A 2 -2.10 -16.52 24.51
N ALA A 3 -0.93 -16.79 25.04
CA ALA A 3 0.24 -15.99 24.75
C ALA A 3 0.38 -15.89 23.25
N LEU A 4 0.66 -14.69 22.74
CA LEU A 4 1.05 -14.50 21.35
C LEU A 4 2.23 -15.44 21.07
N ARG A 5 1.97 -16.45 20.28
CA ARG A 5 3.02 -17.34 19.85
C ARG A 5 4.03 -16.53 19.06
N PRO A 6 5.30 -16.55 19.41
CA PRO A 6 6.29 -15.89 18.57
C PRO A 6 6.21 -16.48 17.15
N PRO A 7 6.36 -15.65 16.12
CA PRO A 7 6.36 -16.17 14.76
C PRO A 7 7.41 -17.25 14.63
N SER A 8 7.04 -18.36 14.01
CA SER A 8 7.97 -19.44 13.72
C SER A 8 9.15 -18.85 12.93
N PRO A 9 10.40 -19.23 13.27
CA PRO A 9 11.54 -18.75 12.51
C PRO A 9 11.37 -19.14 11.03
N PRO A 10 11.80 -18.27 10.12
CA PRO A 10 11.70 -18.58 8.69
C PRO A 10 12.42 -19.90 8.42
N SER A 11 11.73 -20.80 7.76
CA SER A 11 12.36 -22.03 7.29
C SER A 11 13.42 -21.65 6.25
N TYR A 12 14.65 -21.87 6.57
CA TYR A 12 15.75 -21.74 5.62
C TYR A 12 15.50 -22.70 4.45
N GLY A 13 15.26 -22.18 3.26
CA GLY A 13 15.25 -23.01 2.06
C GLY A 13 14.22 -22.69 0.99
N ALA A 14 13.13 -22.02 1.30
CA ALA A 14 12.19 -21.60 0.29
C ALA A 14 12.05 -20.07 0.33
N ARG A 15 12.47 -19.39 -0.73
CA ARG A 15 12.11 -17.99 -0.92
C ARG A 15 10.61 -17.93 -1.15
N ARG A 16 9.86 -17.86 -0.08
CA ARG A 16 8.45 -17.51 -0.17
C ARG A 16 8.37 -16.06 -0.62
N ALA A 17 7.47 -15.80 -1.57
CA ALA A 17 7.06 -14.43 -1.84
C ALA A 17 6.70 -13.76 -0.50
N PRO A 18 7.06 -12.47 -0.29
CA PRO A 18 6.71 -11.78 0.94
C PRO A 18 5.19 -11.87 1.14
N ALA A 19 4.76 -12.17 2.37
CA ALA A 19 3.35 -12.22 2.71
C ALA A 19 2.71 -10.88 2.43
N THR A 20 1.56 -10.90 1.80
CA THR A 20 0.81 -9.70 1.45
C THR A 20 -0.68 -9.94 1.64
N ILE A 21 -1.41 -8.90 2.00
CA ILE A 21 -2.87 -8.96 2.05
C ILE A 21 -3.39 -8.95 0.61
N PRO A 22 -4.37 -9.79 0.25
CA PRO A 22 -4.99 -9.72 -1.08
C PRO A 22 -5.60 -8.34 -1.34
N PRO A 23 -5.45 -7.78 -2.55
CA PRO A 23 -5.99 -6.44 -2.86
C PRO A 23 -7.50 -6.30 -2.67
N ASP A 24 -8.28 -7.38 -2.83
CA ASP A 24 -9.72 -7.39 -2.61
C ASP A 24 -10.13 -7.37 -1.13
N ARG A 25 -9.15 -7.43 -0.23
CA ARG A 25 -9.34 -7.33 1.22
C ARG A 25 -8.98 -5.95 1.76
N VAL A 26 -9.02 -4.93 0.92
CA VAL A 26 -8.81 -3.53 1.28
C VAL A 26 -10.05 -2.74 0.89
N THR A 27 -10.49 -1.86 1.78
CA THR A 27 -11.64 -0.99 1.56
C THR A 27 -11.43 0.39 2.15
N THR A 28 -12.03 1.39 1.55
CA THR A 28 -12.15 2.74 2.14
C THR A 28 -13.25 2.80 3.19
N ALA A 29 -14.16 1.82 3.21
CA ALA A 29 -15.23 1.70 4.20
C ALA A 29 -14.70 1.22 5.55
N MET A 30 -15.57 1.21 6.56
CA MET A 30 -15.22 0.80 7.92
C MET A 30 -15.38 -0.68 8.18
N GLY A 31 -15.68 -1.46 7.16
CA GLY A 31 -15.84 -2.90 7.26
C GLY A 31 -16.19 -3.52 5.91
N PHE A 32 -16.42 -4.82 5.92
CA PHE A 32 -16.77 -5.61 4.73
C PHE A 32 -18.12 -6.29 4.94
N ASP A 33 -18.97 -6.26 3.94
CA ASP A 33 -20.24 -6.97 3.96
C ASP A 33 -20.02 -8.47 4.13
N GLY A 34 -20.79 -9.07 5.03
CA GLY A 34 -20.67 -10.49 5.32
C GLY A 34 -19.50 -10.89 6.20
N TYR A 35 -18.74 -9.92 6.71
CA TYR A 35 -17.59 -10.15 7.60
C TYR A 35 -17.70 -9.36 8.88
N ARG A 36 -17.06 -9.86 9.94
CA ARG A 36 -16.92 -9.13 11.20
C ARG A 36 -15.43 -8.91 11.48
N ILE A 37 -15.12 -7.81 12.13
CA ILE A 37 -13.79 -7.52 12.61
C ILE A 37 -13.62 -8.17 13.97
N VAL A 38 -12.67 -9.08 14.10
CA VAL A 38 -12.39 -9.78 15.35
C VAL A 38 -11.19 -9.19 16.07
N GLN A 39 -10.32 -8.48 15.38
CA GLN A 39 -9.15 -7.85 15.99
C GLN A 39 -8.66 -6.68 15.14
N HIS A 40 -8.24 -5.60 15.80
CA HIS A 40 -7.52 -4.50 15.18
C HIS A 40 -6.02 -4.72 15.38
N ARG A 41 -5.24 -4.49 14.33
CA ARG A 41 -3.78 -4.65 14.34
C ARG A 41 -3.04 -3.32 14.21
N GLY A 42 -3.76 -2.21 14.21
CA GLY A 42 -3.20 -0.87 14.17
C GLY A 42 -3.10 -0.27 12.78
N VAL A 43 -2.51 0.90 12.71
CA VAL A 43 -2.35 1.64 11.46
C VAL A 43 -1.20 1.07 10.66
N VAL A 44 -1.43 0.82 9.39
CA VAL A 44 -0.42 0.36 8.44
C VAL A 44 -0.32 1.34 7.28
N ARG A 45 0.83 1.38 6.63
CA ARG A 45 1.10 2.32 5.56
C ARG A 45 2.10 1.79 4.55
N GLY A 46 2.04 2.37 3.37
CA GLY A 46 3.07 2.27 2.35
C GLY A 46 3.46 3.66 1.89
N ILE A 47 4.74 3.96 1.82
CA ILE A 47 5.27 5.26 1.43
C ILE A 47 6.16 5.10 0.21
N VAL A 48 5.92 5.94 -0.79
CA VAL A 48 6.75 6.03 -1.98
C VAL A 48 7.15 7.48 -2.18
N VAL A 49 8.42 7.72 -2.40
CA VAL A 49 8.95 9.07 -2.66
C VAL A 49 9.41 9.11 -4.11
N ARG A 50 8.96 10.14 -4.83
CA ARG A 50 9.36 10.40 -6.21
C ARG A 50 10.05 11.75 -6.28
N SER A 51 11.25 11.76 -6.83
CA SER A 51 12.01 12.99 -7.02
C SER A 51 11.74 13.58 -8.40
N ARG A 52 11.85 14.91 -8.47
CA ARG A 52 11.71 15.65 -9.72
C ARG A 52 12.71 15.19 -10.79
N SER A 53 13.88 14.74 -10.40
CA SER A 53 14.91 14.27 -11.36
C SER A 53 14.45 13.02 -12.11
N VAL A 54 13.75 12.09 -11.45
CA VAL A 54 13.18 10.90 -12.09
C VAL A 54 12.00 11.29 -12.98
N VAL A 55 11.09 12.12 -12.48
CA VAL A 55 9.96 12.67 -13.24
C VAL A 55 10.47 13.57 -14.36
N GLY A 56 11.51 14.37 -14.10
CA GLY A 56 12.11 15.26 -15.08
C GLY A 56 12.76 14.54 -16.27
N THR A 57 13.43 13.42 -16.04
CA THR A 57 14.01 12.61 -17.13
C THR A 57 12.90 12.02 -18.00
N ILE A 58 11.84 11.49 -17.40
CA ILE A 58 10.67 10.99 -18.12
C ILE A 58 9.93 12.16 -18.75
N GLY A 59 9.76 13.29 -18.03
CA GLY A 59 9.12 14.50 -18.51
C GLY A 59 9.84 15.14 -19.70
N ALA A 60 11.18 15.16 -19.72
CA ALA A 60 11.95 15.64 -20.83
C ALA A 60 11.76 14.77 -22.09
N SER A 61 11.71 13.47 -21.91
CA SER A 61 11.42 12.53 -23.00
C SER A 61 10.02 12.72 -23.57
N ILE A 62 9.06 13.10 -22.72
CA ILE A 62 7.67 13.35 -23.10
C ILE A 62 7.52 14.69 -23.80
N GLN A 63 8.20 15.74 -23.33
CA GLN A 63 8.16 17.06 -23.94
C GLN A 63 8.71 17.04 -25.37
N THR A 64 9.68 16.17 -25.65
CA THR A 64 10.17 15.94 -27.00
C THR A 64 9.15 15.24 -27.89
N LEU A 65 8.20 14.51 -27.32
CA LEU A 65 7.19 13.80 -28.09
C LEU A 65 5.93 14.63 -28.32
N PHE A 66 5.37 15.33 -27.33
CA PHE A 66 4.09 16.06 -27.46
C PHE A 66 3.78 17.06 -26.34
N GLY A 67 4.63 17.95 -25.94
CA GLY A 67 4.29 19.06 -25.05
C GLY A 67 3.21 18.80 -24.00
N GLY A 68 3.48 17.92 -23.00
CA GLY A 68 2.55 17.71 -21.89
C GLY A 68 1.50 16.64 -22.15
N ASN A 69 1.90 15.38 -22.26
CA ASN A 69 0.96 14.28 -22.33
C ASN A 69 0.38 13.98 -20.95
N ILE A 70 -0.84 14.45 -20.68
CA ILE A 70 -1.58 14.23 -19.43
C ILE A 70 -1.74 12.74 -19.13
N THR A 71 -1.92 11.90 -20.13
CA THR A 71 -2.05 10.45 -19.99
C THR A 71 -0.84 9.84 -19.32
N LEU A 72 0.36 10.29 -19.70
CA LEU A 72 1.60 9.74 -19.14
C LEU A 72 1.82 10.20 -17.68
N TYR A 73 1.43 11.43 -17.35
CA TYR A 73 1.42 11.87 -15.94
C TYR A 73 0.44 11.06 -15.11
N THR A 74 -0.73 10.73 -15.67
CA THR A 74 -1.71 9.87 -15.01
C THR A 74 -1.13 8.49 -14.75
N GLU A 75 -0.45 7.89 -15.73
CA GLU A 75 0.21 6.59 -15.57
C GLU A 75 1.29 6.60 -14.49
N LEU A 76 2.09 7.67 -14.42
CA LEU A 76 3.11 7.83 -13.37
C LEU A 76 2.49 7.95 -11.98
N CYS A 77 1.42 8.70 -11.86
CA CYS A 77 0.68 8.83 -10.60
C CYS A 77 0.05 7.51 -10.18
N GLU A 78 -0.55 6.79 -11.12
CA GLU A 78 -1.13 5.46 -10.87
C GLU A 78 -0.07 4.47 -10.39
N ARG A 79 1.11 4.48 -11.03
CA ARG A 79 2.22 3.61 -10.63
C ARG A 79 2.70 3.93 -9.22
N ALA A 80 2.87 5.21 -8.88
CA ALA A 80 3.29 5.62 -7.54
C ALA A 80 2.29 5.20 -6.47
N ARG A 81 1.00 5.35 -6.76
CA ARG A 81 -0.08 4.92 -5.87
C ARG A 81 -0.13 3.40 -5.73
N GLN A 82 0.03 2.67 -6.83
CA GLN A 82 0.08 1.21 -6.80
C GLN A 82 1.26 0.71 -5.95
N ASP A 83 2.44 1.32 -6.09
CA ASP A 83 3.61 0.95 -5.32
C ASP A 83 3.39 1.22 -3.82
N ALA A 84 2.81 2.36 -3.46
CA ALA A 84 2.47 2.68 -2.07
C ALA A 84 1.42 1.71 -1.52
N PHE A 85 0.42 1.36 -2.31
CA PHE A 85 -0.61 0.40 -1.96
C PHE A 85 -0.01 -0.98 -1.69
N ASP A 86 0.87 -1.47 -2.56
CA ASP A 86 1.52 -2.77 -2.39
C ASP A 86 2.37 -2.84 -1.12
N LEU A 87 3.06 -1.76 -0.79
CA LEU A 87 3.83 -1.66 0.47
C LEU A 87 2.91 -1.69 1.70
N MET A 88 1.76 -1.03 1.63
CA MET A 88 0.76 -1.07 2.69
C MET A 88 0.24 -2.50 2.90
N LEU A 89 -0.02 -3.24 1.82
CA LEU A 89 -0.48 -4.64 1.89
C LEU A 89 0.55 -5.52 2.60
N ARG A 90 1.82 -5.33 2.32
CA ARG A 90 2.90 -6.06 2.99
C ARG A 90 2.97 -5.72 4.47
N HIS A 91 2.88 -4.43 4.80
CA HIS A 91 2.88 -3.99 6.20
C HIS A 91 1.70 -4.59 6.96
N GLY A 92 0.51 -4.62 6.35
CA GLY A 92 -0.67 -5.25 6.93
C GLY A 92 -0.45 -6.73 7.22
N ALA A 93 0.14 -7.46 6.29
CA ALA A 93 0.48 -8.87 6.48
C ALA A 93 1.52 -9.06 7.59
N ASP A 94 2.52 -8.19 7.66
CA ASP A 94 3.59 -8.25 8.67
C ASP A 94 3.05 -8.11 10.10
N VAL A 95 1.99 -7.34 10.29
CA VAL A 95 1.35 -7.20 11.61
C VAL A 95 0.28 -8.27 11.87
N GLY A 96 0.14 -9.24 10.98
CA GLY A 96 -0.75 -10.39 11.17
C GLY A 96 -2.20 -10.13 10.81
N ALA A 97 -2.49 -9.09 10.02
CA ALA A 97 -3.82 -8.81 9.53
C ALA A 97 -4.15 -9.61 8.29
N ASN A 98 -5.44 -9.74 7.99
CA ASN A 98 -5.94 -10.32 6.74
C ASN A 98 -6.79 -9.34 5.92
N ALA A 99 -6.95 -8.12 6.41
CA ALA A 99 -7.70 -7.08 5.72
C ALA A 99 -7.26 -5.69 6.19
N ILE A 100 -7.59 -4.67 5.39
CA ILE A 100 -7.34 -3.27 5.72
C ILE A 100 -8.62 -2.49 5.48
N ILE A 101 -9.07 -1.75 6.48
CA ILE A 101 -10.25 -0.89 6.43
C ILE A 101 -9.86 0.59 6.48
N ALA A 102 -10.80 1.45 6.12
CA ALA A 102 -10.64 2.90 6.18
C ALA A 102 -9.37 3.39 5.45
N MET A 103 -9.08 2.76 4.33
CA MET A 103 -7.88 3.06 3.55
C MET A 103 -8.03 4.41 2.84
N HIS A 104 -6.95 5.17 2.84
CA HIS A 104 -6.84 6.46 2.15
C HIS A 104 -5.48 6.60 1.48
N TYR A 105 -5.44 7.44 0.47
CA TYR A 105 -4.20 7.96 -0.08
C TYR A 105 -3.99 9.40 0.36
N ASP A 106 -2.73 9.77 0.48
CA ASP A 106 -2.31 11.14 0.67
C ASP A 106 -1.07 11.40 -0.18
N ALA A 107 -0.94 12.60 -0.69
CA ALA A 107 0.21 12.97 -1.50
C ALA A 107 0.66 14.38 -1.10
N ASN A 108 1.92 14.51 -0.71
CA ASN A 108 2.48 15.77 -0.25
C ASN A 108 3.82 16.05 -0.90
N GLU A 109 4.04 17.31 -1.25
CA GLU A 109 5.37 17.78 -1.61
C GLU A 109 6.17 18.01 -0.31
N VAL A 110 7.16 17.16 -0.07
CA VAL A 110 7.97 17.20 1.17
C VAL A 110 9.23 18.04 1.03
N ALA A 111 9.65 18.29 -0.20
CA ALA A 111 10.74 19.19 -0.56
C ALA A 111 10.51 19.66 -1.99
N ALA A 112 11.23 20.68 -2.43
CA ALA A 112 11.10 21.17 -3.81
C ALA A 112 11.33 20.05 -4.83
N GLY A 113 10.29 19.71 -5.58
CA GLY A 113 10.31 18.66 -6.60
C GLY A 113 10.36 17.24 -6.03
N VAL A 114 10.07 17.04 -4.75
CA VAL A 114 10.03 15.72 -4.11
C VAL A 114 8.63 15.49 -3.54
N THR A 115 7.92 14.51 -4.07
CA THR A 115 6.57 14.16 -3.65
C THR A 115 6.56 12.83 -2.92
N GLU A 116 5.90 12.80 -1.77
CA GLU A 116 5.57 11.60 -1.03
C GLU A 116 4.16 11.15 -1.40
N VAL A 117 4.01 9.86 -1.69
CA VAL A 117 2.70 9.23 -1.83
C VAL A 117 2.55 8.24 -0.67
N LEU A 118 1.50 8.42 0.10
CA LEU A 118 1.18 7.64 1.28
C LEU A 118 -0.13 6.88 1.04
N ALA A 119 -0.09 5.56 1.20
CA ALA A 119 -1.28 4.74 1.34
C ALA A 119 -1.34 4.26 2.78
N TYR A 120 -2.47 4.44 3.46
CA TYR A 120 -2.60 4.04 4.85
C TYR A 120 -4.01 3.58 5.17
N GLY A 121 -4.14 2.82 6.23
CA GLY A 121 -5.41 2.32 6.72
C GLY A 121 -5.24 1.59 8.03
N THR A 122 -6.33 1.00 8.50
CA THR A 122 -6.31 0.19 9.72
C THR A 122 -6.28 -1.29 9.36
N ALA A 123 -5.22 -1.96 9.77
CA ALA A 123 -5.07 -3.40 9.61
C ALA A 123 -5.97 -4.13 10.62
N VAL A 124 -6.72 -5.10 10.14
CA VAL A 124 -7.69 -5.85 10.95
C VAL A 124 -7.63 -7.33 10.60
N VAL A 125 -8.11 -8.15 11.51
CA VAL A 125 -8.45 -9.53 11.26
C VAL A 125 -9.96 -9.62 11.12
N ILE A 126 -10.43 -10.15 10.00
CA ILE A 126 -11.84 -10.35 9.71
C ILE A 126 -12.15 -11.83 9.59
N GLU A 127 -13.38 -12.19 9.93
CA GLU A 127 -13.93 -13.53 9.77
C GLU A 127 -15.29 -13.42 9.08
N ALA A 128 -15.62 -14.41 8.25
CA ALA A 128 -16.94 -14.49 7.65
C ALA A 128 -18.00 -14.61 8.75
N ARG A 129 -19.10 -13.90 8.60
CA ARG A 129 -20.28 -14.07 9.47
C ARG A 129 -20.94 -15.40 9.13
N PRO A 130 -21.36 -16.17 10.16
CA PRO A 130 -22.09 -17.39 9.93
C PRO A 130 -23.47 -17.14 9.31
#